data_c3dde6a577c19a12fa980ec8bbd85244
#
_entry.id   c3dde6a577c19a12fa980ec8bbd85244
#
_cell.length_a   1.000
_cell.length_b   1.000
_cell.length_c   1.000
_cell.angle_alpha   90.00
_cell.angle_beta   90.00
_cell.angle_gamma   90.00
#
_symmetry.space_group_name_H-M   'P 1'
#
loop_
_entity.id
_entity.type
_entity.pdbx_description
1 polymer ?
#
loop_
_entity_poly.entity_id
_entity_poly.type
_entity_poly.pdbx_seq_one_letter_code
_entity_poly.pdbx_strand_id
1 'polypeptide(L)'
;TRIFLDMKLLDIDNTIAKGVEAIARMGMTMLTLHAYPKTMKAAVEAARGSDLCLLGVTVLTSMDEQDVIDAGYEHDPHTLVLRRSEQALHAGMGGIVCSAEEAEAVRRIVGPNMAVVTPGIRPKGSDHGDQKRVVTPAQAIRNGSSHLVVGRPIVGAADRRAVAEAILDEMRSA
;
A
#
# COMPACT_ATOMS: atom_id res chain seq x y z
N THR A 1 -16.42 -7.25 -10.21
CA THR A 1 -15.40 -7.46 -9.15
C THR A 1 -14.38 -6.35 -9.21
N ARG A 2 -14.01 -5.77 -8.05
CA ARG A 2 -12.89 -4.81 -7.96
C ARG A 2 -11.58 -5.57 -7.97
N ILE A 3 -10.60 -5.08 -8.75
CA ILE A 3 -9.29 -5.72 -8.87
C ILE A 3 -8.20 -4.77 -8.40
N PHE A 4 -7.43 -5.20 -7.42
CA PHE A 4 -6.20 -4.58 -6.96
C PHE A 4 -5.02 -5.27 -7.63
N LEU A 5 -4.37 -4.59 -8.58
CA LEU A 5 -3.23 -5.11 -9.33
C LEU A 5 -1.92 -4.70 -8.64
N ASP A 6 -1.31 -5.64 -7.91
CA ASP A 6 -0.10 -5.39 -7.13
C ASP A 6 1.17 -5.74 -7.94
N MET A 7 1.59 -4.84 -8.81
CA MET A 7 2.76 -5.02 -9.68
C MET A 7 4.02 -4.33 -9.17
N LYS A 8 3.88 -3.30 -8.32
CA LYS A 8 4.99 -2.49 -7.82
C LYS A 8 5.90 -1.98 -8.96
N LEU A 9 5.27 -1.36 -9.97
CA LEU A 9 5.98 -0.89 -11.17
C LEU A 9 7.13 0.05 -10.81
N LEU A 10 8.29 -0.19 -11.41
CA LEU A 10 9.44 0.70 -11.37
C LEU A 10 10.22 0.52 -12.67
N ASP A 11 10.21 1.54 -13.52
CA ASP A 11 10.85 1.51 -14.84
C ASP A 11 11.06 2.94 -15.36
N ILE A 12 11.61 3.12 -16.54
CA ILE A 12 11.71 4.42 -17.21
C ILE A 12 10.31 4.96 -17.58
N ASP A 13 10.21 6.28 -17.65
CA ASP A 13 8.92 7.00 -17.76
C ASP A 13 7.99 6.49 -18.87
N ASN A 14 8.54 6.22 -20.07
CA ASN A 14 7.74 5.74 -21.20
C ASN A 14 7.17 4.34 -20.96
N THR A 15 7.92 3.45 -20.31
CA THR A 15 7.46 2.10 -19.95
C THR A 15 6.36 2.19 -18.91
N ILE A 16 6.55 3.03 -17.88
CA ILE A 16 5.53 3.31 -16.85
C ILE A 16 4.26 3.84 -17.49
N ALA A 17 4.36 4.88 -18.33
CA ALA A 17 3.20 5.50 -18.97
C ALA A 17 2.39 4.49 -19.78
N LYS A 18 3.04 3.74 -20.68
CA LYS A 18 2.36 2.72 -21.52
C LYS A 18 1.76 1.58 -20.69
N GLY A 19 2.44 1.14 -19.63
CA GLY A 19 1.93 0.13 -18.70
C GLY A 19 0.67 0.61 -18.00
N VAL A 20 0.69 1.82 -17.45
CA VAL A 20 -0.45 2.42 -16.75
C VAL A 20 -1.64 2.63 -17.70
N GLU A 21 -1.42 3.16 -18.91
CA GLU A 21 -2.48 3.30 -19.92
C GLU A 21 -3.13 1.96 -20.27
N ALA A 22 -2.33 0.91 -20.44
CA ALA A 22 -2.84 -0.43 -20.74
C ALA A 22 -3.69 -0.96 -19.58
N ILE A 23 -3.22 -0.81 -18.35
CA ILE A 23 -3.91 -1.26 -17.13
C ILE A 23 -5.22 -0.46 -16.89
N ALA A 24 -5.21 0.85 -17.17
CA ALA A 24 -6.41 1.68 -17.09
C ALA A 24 -7.49 1.20 -18.07
N ARG A 25 -7.10 0.87 -19.32
CA ARG A 25 -8.03 0.28 -20.32
C ARG A 25 -8.59 -1.09 -19.90
N MET A 26 -7.87 -1.85 -19.07
CA MET A 26 -8.35 -3.13 -18.54
C MET A 26 -9.40 -2.99 -17.42
N GLY A 27 -9.68 -1.76 -16.97
CA GLY A 27 -10.66 -1.52 -15.90
C GLY A 27 -10.23 -1.99 -14.52
N MET A 28 -8.92 -2.01 -14.24
CA MET A 28 -8.42 -2.31 -12.90
C MET A 28 -8.81 -1.20 -11.92
N THR A 29 -9.09 -1.55 -10.66
CA THR A 29 -9.50 -0.58 -9.65
C THR A 29 -8.31 0.13 -9.01
N MET A 30 -7.25 -0.62 -8.71
CA MET A 30 -6.04 -0.11 -8.06
C MET A 30 -4.80 -0.72 -8.72
N LEU A 31 -3.72 0.06 -8.78
CA LEU A 31 -2.41 -0.36 -9.27
C LEU A 31 -1.30 0.15 -8.36
N THR A 32 -0.36 -0.70 -7.99
CA THR A 32 0.84 -0.29 -7.24
C THR A 32 2.02 0.03 -8.15
N LEU A 33 2.76 1.07 -7.76
CA LEU A 33 4.08 1.42 -8.28
C LEU A 33 4.96 1.91 -7.12
N HIS A 34 6.28 1.79 -7.26
CA HIS A 34 7.17 2.33 -6.25
C HIS A 34 7.08 3.86 -6.17
N ALA A 35 7.05 4.40 -4.94
CA ALA A 35 6.87 5.83 -4.67
C ALA A 35 8.14 6.65 -4.98
N TYR A 36 8.64 6.55 -6.19
CA TYR A 36 9.69 7.43 -6.71
C TYR A 36 9.04 8.61 -7.44
N PRO A 37 9.45 9.87 -7.15
CA PRO A 37 8.76 11.06 -7.67
C PRO A 37 8.55 11.07 -9.17
N LYS A 38 9.57 10.66 -9.93
CA LYS A 38 9.53 10.64 -11.39
C LYS A 38 8.54 9.58 -11.91
N THR A 39 8.59 8.37 -11.34
CA THR A 39 7.69 7.26 -11.67
C THR A 39 6.23 7.63 -11.36
N MET A 40 5.96 8.21 -10.17
CA MET A 40 4.62 8.64 -9.79
C MET A 40 4.06 9.70 -10.73
N LYS A 41 4.88 10.70 -11.11
CA LYS A 41 4.47 11.76 -12.03
C LYS A 41 4.09 11.22 -13.41
N ALA A 42 4.91 10.33 -13.97
CA ALA A 42 4.62 9.67 -15.25
C ALA A 42 3.34 8.82 -15.19
N ALA A 43 3.14 8.08 -14.09
CA ALA A 43 1.97 7.25 -13.89
C ALA A 43 0.67 8.07 -13.75
N VAL A 44 0.70 9.15 -12.97
CA VAL A 44 -0.47 10.04 -12.78
C VAL A 44 -0.88 10.70 -14.10
N GLU A 45 0.08 11.17 -14.88
CA GLU A 45 -0.21 11.73 -16.20
C GLU A 45 -0.85 10.70 -17.14
N ALA A 46 -0.32 9.47 -17.17
CA ALA A 46 -0.81 8.38 -18.00
C ALA A 46 -2.19 7.84 -17.58
N ALA A 47 -2.55 7.96 -16.30
CA ALA A 47 -3.85 7.54 -15.77
C ALA A 47 -4.95 8.62 -15.92
N ARG A 48 -4.62 9.80 -16.42
CA ARG A 48 -5.53 10.94 -16.48
C ARG A 48 -6.80 10.60 -17.28
N GLY A 49 -7.97 10.91 -16.69
CA GLY A 49 -9.27 10.59 -17.28
C GLY A 49 -9.75 9.14 -17.07
N SER A 50 -9.04 8.35 -16.27
CA SER A 50 -9.47 7.01 -15.85
C SER A 50 -9.84 6.98 -14.35
N ASP A 51 -10.60 5.95 -13.95
CA ASP A 51 -10.94 5.69 -12.54
C ASP A 51 -9.87 4.87 -11.79
N LEU A 52 -8.70 4.64 -12.42
CA LEU A 52 -7.62 3.84 -11.85
C LEU A 52 -6.97 4.56 -10.66
N CYS A 53 -7.09 3.99 -9.46
CA CYS A 53 -6.43 4.48 -8.26
C CYS A 53 -4.96 4.01 -8.24
N LEU A 54 -4.03 4.95 -8.39
CA LEU A 54 -2.60 4.69 -8.33
C LEU A 54 -2.11 4.73 -6.87
N LEU A 55 -1.42 3.67 -6.44
CA LEU A 55 -0.91 3.49 -5.09
C LEU A 55 0.63 3.53 -5.08
N GLY A 56 1.21 4.48 -4.34
CA GLY A 56 2.65 4.58 -4.15
C GLY A 56 3.15 3.66 -3.05
N VAL A 57 3.97 2.67 -3.39
CA VAL A 57 4.63 1.79 -2.40
C VAL A 57 5.82 2.50 -1.81
N THR A 58 5.78 2.76 -0.50
CA THR A 58 6.82 3.52 0.23
C THR A 58 8.04 2.65 0.54
N VAL A 59 8.05 1.98 1.69
CA VAL A 59 9.07 1.02 2.12
C VAL A 59 8.39 -0.33 2.34
N LEU A 60 8.99 -1.40 1.85
CA LEU A 60 8.44 -2.75 2.03
C LEU A 60 8.43 -3.14 3.52
N THR A 61 7.33 -3.72 3.98
CA THR A 61 7.17 -4.13 5.40
C THR A 61 8.10 -5.25 5.86
N SER A 62 8.82 -5.87 4.92
CA SER A 62 9.88 -6.83 5.19
C SER A 62 11.26 -6.18 5.45
N MET A 63 11.42 -4.88 5.12
CA MET A 63 12.67 -4.15 5.32
C MET A 63 12.73 -3.55 6.73
N ASP A 64 13.88 -3.70 7.37
CA ASP A 64 14.26 -2.98 8.58
C ASP A 64 15.23 -1.83 8.28
N GLU A 65 15.79 -1.21 9.32
CA GLU A 65 16.71 -0.08 9.18
C GLU A 65 17.98 -0.46 8.42
N GLN A 66 18.55 -1.65 8.70
CA GLN A 66 19.75 -2.11 8.02
C GLN A 66 19.50 -2.38 6.54
N ASP A 67 18.36 -2.99 6.18
CA ASP A 67 17.99 -3.25 4.80
C ASP A 67 17.86 -1.93 3.99
N VAL A 68 17.37 -0.86 4.63
CA VAL A 68 17.22 0.47 4.01
C VAL A 68 18.59 1.14 3.82
N ILE A 69 19.49 1.02 4.80
CA ILE A 69 20.87 1.51 4.70
C ILE A 69 21.64 0.76 3.60
N ASP A 70 21.54 -0.58 3.56
CA ASP A 70 22.20 -1.42 2.56
C ASP A 70 21.66 -1.12 1.14
N ALA A 71 20.42 -0.68 1.02
CA ALA A 71 19.83 -0.19 -0.23
C ALA A 71 20.31 1.24 -0.62
N GLY A 72 21.18 1.86 0.17
CA GLY A 72 21.80 3.15 -0.13
C GLY A 72 20.98 4.37 0.30
N TYR A 73 20.01 4.22 1.18
CA TYR A 73 19.25 5.35 1.73
C TYR A 73 19.91 5.89 3.02
N GLU A 74 19.94 7.21 3.15
CA GLU A 74 20.47 7.92 4.33
C GLU A 74 19.45 8.02 5.48
N HIS A 75 18.19 7.68 5.24
CA HIS A 75 17.09 7.83 6.19
C HIS A 75 16.63 6.48 6.70
N ASP A 76 16.18 6.45 7.95
CA ASP A 76 15.47 5.32 8.52
C ASP A 76 14.13 5.04 7.77
N PRO A 77 13.56 3.83 7.91
CA PRO A 77 12.33 3.45 7.22
C PRO A 77 11.17 4.42 7.46
N HIS A 78 10.99 4.89 8.69
CA HIS A 78 9.89 5.79 9.05
C HIS A 78 10.00 7.14 8.33
N THR A 79 11.16 7.79 8.42
CA THR A 79 11.44 9.06 7.74
C THR A 79 11.26 8.93 6.22
N LEU A 80 11.74 7.82 5.64
CA LEU A 80 11.60 7.57 4.20
C LEU A 80 10.13 7.38 3.79
N VAL A 81 9.32 6.70 4.61
CA VAL A 81 7.87 6.55 4.39
C VAL A 81 7.17 7.90 4.39
N LEU A 82 7.42 8.75 5.38
CA LEU A 82 6.78 10.07 5.46
C LEU A 82 7.16 10.94 4.26
N ARG A 83 8.44 11.00 3.90
CA ARG A 83 8.92 11.75 2.73
C ARG A 83 8.26 11.26 1.44
N ARG A 84 8.16 9.95 1.22
CA ARG A 84 7.50 9.36 0.05
C ARG A 84 6.00 9.63 0.02
N SER A 85 5.37 9.70 1.19
CA SER A 85 3.93 10.05 1.31
C SER A 85 3.66 11.50 0.90
N GLU A 86 4.51 12.45 1.33
CA GLU A 86 4.45 13.85 0.88
C GLU A 86 4.65 13.96 -0.63
N GLN A 87 5.65 13.25 -1.17
CA GLN A 87 5.93 13.24 -2.61
C GLN A 87 4.76 12.66 -3.41
N ALA A 88 4.09 11.62 -2.89
CA ALA A 88 2.92 11.02 -3.53
C ALA A 88 1.71 11.96 -3.52
N LEU A 89 1.47 12.65 -2.41
CA LEU A 89 0.43 13.69 -2.32
C LEU A 89 0.68 14.78 -3.37
N HIS A 90 1.90 15.31 -3.44
CA HIS A 90 2.26 16.35 -4.42
C HIS A 90 2.20 15.86 -5.88
N ALA A 91 2.47 14.58 -6.13
CA ALA A 91 2.34 14.00 -7.46
C ALA A 91 0.89 13.77 -7.89
N GLY A 92 -0.08 13.84 -6.97
CA GLY A 92 -1.50 13.57 -7.24
C GLY A 92 -1.84 12.07 -7.26
N MET A 93 -1.10 11.24 -6.51
CA MET A 93 -1.42 9.82 -6.36
C MET A 93 -2.78 9.61 -5.67
N GLY A 94 -3.47 8.52 -5.99
CA GLY A 94 -4.74 8.15 -5.34
C GLY A 94 -4.58 7.50 -3.97
N GLY A 95 -3.39 7.03 -3.63
CA GLY A 95 -3.11 6.43 -2.32
C GLY A 95 -1.66 6.01 -2.11
N ILE A 96 -1.43 5.44 -0.92
CA ILE A 96 -0.13 5.00 -0.40
C ILE A 96 -0.23 3.56 0.10
N VAL A 97 0.85 2.81 -0.09
CA VAL A 97 1.07 1.53 0.60
C VAL A 97 2.19 1.72 1.62
N CYS A 98 1.89 1.51 2.90
CA CYS A 98 2.83 1.63 4.02
C CYS A 98 2.53 0.59 5.09
N SER A 99 3.39 0.43 6.10
CA SER A 99 3.07 -0.38 7.28
C SER A 99 1.91 0.23 8.07
N ALA A 100 1.10 -0.61 8.72
CA ALA A 100 0.05 -0.13 9.61
C ALA A 100 0.58 0.60 10.86
N GLU A 101 1.86 0.42 11.19
CA GLU A 101 2.54 1.18 12.26
C GLU A 101 2.73 2.66 11.88
N GLU A 102 2.93 2.94 10.58
CA GLU A 102 3.13 4.29 10.06
C GLU A 102 1.82 4.95 9.60
N ALA A 103 0.72 4.17 9.54
CA ALA A 103 -0.53 4.61 8.92
C ALA A 103 -1.10 5.90 9.53
N GLU A 104 -0.96 6.11 10.85
CA GLU A 104 -1.43 7.32 11.52
C GLU A 104 -0.65 8.57 11.05
N ALA A 105 0.67 8.49 11.02
CA ALA A 105 1.51 9.59 10.56
C ALA A 105 1.30 9.87 9.06
N VAL A 106 1.19 8.81 8.24
CA VAL A 106 0.88 8.91 6.81
C VAL A 106 -0.49 9.56 6.61
N ARG A 107 -1.53 9.14 7.36
CA ARG A 107 -2.88 9.71 7.27
C ARG A 107 -2.90 11.23 7.56
N ARG A 108 -2.10 11.69 8.51
CA ARG A 108 -1.96 13.14 8.80
C ARG A 108 -1.39 13.92 7.61
N ILE A 109 -0.48 13.31 6.84
CA ILE A 109 0.14 13.92 5.65
C ILE A 109 -0.83 13.91 4.47
N VAL A 110 -1.39 12.74 4.14
CA VAL A 110 -2.15 12.55 2.89
C VAL A 110 -3.63 12.97 3.01
N GLY A 111 -4.09 13.25 4.23
CA GLY A 111 -5.47 13.65 4.48
C GLY A 111 -6.49 12.51 4.29
N PRO A 112 -7.80 12.78 4.38
CA PRO A 112 -8.84 11.75 4.39
C PRO A 112 -9.12 11.13 3.02
N ASN A 113 -8.81 11.79 1.92
CA ASN A 113 -9.24 11.43 0.57
C ASN A 113 -8.32 10.40 -0.11
N MET A 114 -7.04 10.34 0.25
CA MET A 114 -6.12 9.34 -0.30
C MET A 114 -6.31 7.99 0.40
N ALA A 115 -6.23 6.91 -0.37
CA ALA A 115 -6.22 5.57 0.18
C ALA A 115 -4.92 5.32 0.99
N VAL A 116 -5.04 4.80 2.20
CA VAL A 116 -3.92 4.25 2.98
C VAL A 116 -4.11 2.75 3.03
N VAL A 117 -3.26 2.03 2.30
CA VAL A 117 -3.33 0.58 2.10
C VAL A 117 -2.22 -0.08 2.90
N THR A 118 -2.57 -0.99 3.79
CA THR A 118 -1.59 -1.57 4.73
C THR A 118 -1.50 -3.08 4.62
N PRO A 119 -0.37 -3.62 4.16
CA PRO A 119 -0.02 -5.04 4.29
C PRO A 119 0.52 -5.38 5.68
N GLY A 120 0.92 -6.63 5.87
CA GLY A 120 1.45 -7.08 7.17
C GLY A 120 0.37 -7.31 8.23
N ILE A 121 -0.88 -7.43 7.81
CA ILE A 121 -2.01 -7.61 8.73
C ILE A 121 -2.07 -9.06 9.21
N ARG A 122 -2.19 -9.21 10.53
CA ARG A 122 -2.32 -10.50 11.20
C ARG A 122 -3.46 -10.46 12.21
N PRO A 123 -4.55 -11.21 11.98
CA PRO A 123 -5.57 -11.41 12.99
C PRO A 123 -4.96 -11.95 14.30
N LYS A 124 -5.58 -11.66 15.43
CA LYS A 124 -5.09 -12.09 16.74
C LYS A 124 -4.91 -13.62 16.76
N GLY A 125 -3.71 -14.07 17.17
CA GLY A 125 -3.37 -15.50 17.26
C GLY A 125 -2.89 -16.14 15.95
N SER A 126 -2.79 -15.40 14.83
CA SER A 126 -2.21 -15.94 13.60
C SER A 126 -0.68 -15.83 13.56
N ASP A 127 -0.02 -16.71 12.76
CA ASP A 127 1.43 -16.72 12.56
C ASP A 127 1.90 -15.44 11.85
N HIS A 128 3.01 -14.88 12.33
CA HIS A 128 3.63 -13.68 11.74
C HIS A 128 4.34 -13.96 10.40
N GLY A 129 4.89 -15.18 10.22
CA GLY A 129 5.66 -15.55 9.04
C GLY A 129 6.91 -14.67 8.87
N ASP A 130 7.15 -14.20 7.63
CA ASP A 130 8.28 -13.34 7.25
C ASP A 130 8.05 -11.83 7.48
N GLN A 131 6.88 -11.45 8.01
CA GLN A 131 6.57 -10.03 8.27
C GLN A 131 7.24 -9.58 9.57
N LYS A 132 8.11 -8.57 9.49
CA LYS A 132 8.81 -7.97 10.64
C LYS A 132 7.92 -6.99 11.41
N ARG A 133 6.95 -6.36 10.71
CA ARG A 133 6.02 -5.35 11.25
C ARG A 133 4.58 -5.80 11.04
N VAL A 134 3.90 -6.23 12.08
CA VAL A 134 2.55 -6.81 12.02
C VAL A 134 1.59 -6.09 12.97
N VAL A 135 0.36 -5.89 12.51
CA VAL A 135 -0.71 -5.20 13.25
C VAL A 135 -2.03 -5.95 13.04
N THR A 136 -2.92 -5.92 14.03
CA THR A 136 -4.26 -6.53 13.88
C THR A 136 -5.14 -5.69 12.94
N PRO A 137 -6.19 -6.28 12.32
CA PRO A 137 -7.14 -5.55 11.49
C PRO A 137 -7.73 -4.32 12.17
N ALA A 138 -8.26 -4.46 13.40
CA ALA A 138 -8.84 -3.35 14.13
C ALA A 138 -7.80 -2.24 14.42
N GLN A 139 -6.59 -2.61 14.82
CA GLN A 139 -5.56 -1.62 15.09
C GLN A 139 -5.14 -0.87 13.82
N ALA A 140 -5.03 -1.55 12.68
CA ALA A 140 -4.72 -0.91 11.42
C ALA A 140 -5.78 0.13 11.01
N ILE A 141 -7.07 -0.17 11.20
CA ILE A 141 -8.16 0.79 10.95
C ILE A 141 -8.08 1.98 11.91
N ARG A 142 -7.88 1.75 13.21
CA ARG A 142 -7.70 2.84 14.19
C ARG A 142 -6.51 3.74 13.86
N ASN A 143 -5.44 3.16 13.33
CA ASN A 143 -4.27 3.90 12.87
C ASN A 143 -4.51 4.67 11.55
N GLY A 144 -5.71 4.60 10.95
CA GLY A 144 -6.07 5.37 9.77
C GLY A 144 -5.94 4.64 8.43
N SER A 145 -5.71 3.32 8.44
CA SER A 145 -5.78 2.52 7.21
C SER A 145 -7.19 2.53 6.63
N SER A 146 -7.31 2.64 5.31
CA SER A 146 -8.60 2.54 4.61
C SER A 146 -8.80 1.17 3.95
N HIS A 147 -7.71 0.48 3.63
CA HIS A 147 -7.70 -0.84 3.00
C HIS A 147 -6.63 -1.72 3.64
N LEU A 148 -6.95 -2.99 3.88
CA LEU A 148 -6.03 -3.97 4.45
C LEU A 148 -5.67 -5.02 3.38
N VAL A 149 -4.37 -5.34 3.28
CA VAL A 149 -3.91 -6.45 2.43
C VAL A 149 -3.69 -7.67 3.32
N VAL A 150 -4.57 -8.66 3.19
CA VAL A 150 -4.52 -9.89 3.98
C VAL A 150 -4.39 -11.09 3.04
N GLY A 151 -3.22 -11.70 3.01
CA GLY A 151 -2.92 -12.87 2.16
C GLY A 151 -3.02 -14.19 2.93
N ARG A 152 -1.89 -14.66 3.43
CA ARG A 152 -1.74 -15.99 4.08
C ARG A 152 -2.80 -16.32 5.15
N PRO A 153 -3.21 -15.42 6.04
CA PRO A 153 -4.24 -15.73 7.02
C PRO A 153 -5.56 -16.21 6.40
N ILE A 154 -5.93 -15.67 5.23
CA ILE A 154 -7.13 -16.08 4.50
C ILE A 154 -6.83 -17.25 3.59
N VAL A 155 -5.79 -17.16 2.74
CA VAL A 155 -5.50 -18.15 1.69
C VAL A 155 -5.13 -19.51 2.28
N GLY A 156 -4.42 -19.53 3.41
CA GLY A 156 -4.00 -20.73 4.13
C GLY A 156 -5.07 -21.34 5.08
N ALA A 157 -6.20 -20.65 5.28
CA ALA A 157 -7.25 -21.15 6.16
C ALA A 157 -8.05 -22.29 5.54
N ALA A 158 -8.50 -23.23 6.38
CA ALA A 158 -9.43 -24.29 5.97
C ALA A 158 -10.78 -23.70 5.52
N ASP A 159 -11.32 -22.74 6.28
CA ASP A 159 -12.49 -21.93 5.89
C ASP A 159 -12.07 -20.48 5.63
N ARG A 160 -11.73 -20.22 4.36
CA ARG A 160 -11.28 -18.90 3.90
C ARG A 160 -12.34 -17.82 4.07
N ARG A 161 -13.61 -18.21 3.88
CA ARG A 161 -14.73 -17.26 3.96
C ARG A 161 -14.98 -16.85 5.41
N ALA A 162 -15.04 -17.78 6.33
CA ALA A 162 -15.22 -17.48 7.75
C ALA A 162 -14.11 -16.57 8.28
N VAL A 163 -12.83 -16.82 7.90
CA VAL A 163 -11.72 -15.95 8.29
C VAL A 163 -11.84 -14.56 7.69
N ALA A 164 -12.23 -14.43 6.43
CA ALA A 164 -12.41 -13.12 5.80
C ALA A 164 -13.56 -12.34 6.46
N GLU A 165 -14.67 -12.99 6.78
CA GLU A 165 -15.82 -12.39 7.48
C GLU A 165 -15.42 -11.94 8.89
N ALA A 166 -14.67 -12.74 9.65
CA ALA A 166 -14.17 -12.37 10.97
C ALA A 166 -13.25 -11.13 10.93
N ILE A 167 -12.37 -11.04 9.91
CA ILE A 167 -11.53 -9.86 9.70
C ILE A 167 -12.38 -8.62 9.40
N LEU A 168 -13.41 -8.74 8.56
CA LEU A 168 -14.32 -7.64 8.25
C LEU A 168 -15.08 -7.16 9.49
N ASP A 169 -15.51 -8.08 10.36
CA ASP A 169 -16.19 -7.73 11.60
C ASP A 169 -15.24 -7.06 12.60
N GLU A 170 -13.99 -7.51 12.67
CA GLU A 170 -12.94 -6.82 13.45
C GLU A 170 -12.69 -5.40 12.94
N MET A 171 -12.65 -5.19 11.61
CA MET A 171 -12.51 -3.86 11.01
C MET A 171 -13.68 -2.93 11.32
N ARG A 172 -14.92 -3.47 11.36
CA ARG A 172 -16.14 -2.69 11.64
C ARG A 172 -16.26 -2.26 13.09
N SER A 173 -15.62 -3.01 14.01
CA SER A 173 -15.62 -2.74 15.43
C SER A 173 -14.51 -1.80 15.90
N ALA A 174 -13.69 -1.25 14.99
CA ALA A 174 -12.48 -0.48 15.26
C ALA A 174 -12.74 1.06 15.52
#